data_0ceb44b46c1648882409651cf93062b8
#
_entry.id   0ceb44b46c1648882409651cf93062b8
#
_cell.length_a   1.000
_cell.length_b   1.000
_cell.length_c   1.000
_cell.angle_alpha   90.00
_cell.angle_beta   90.00
_cell.angle_gamma   90.00
#
_symmetry.space_group_name_H-M   'P 1'
#
loop_
_entity.id
_entity.type
_entity.pdbx_description
1 polymer ?
#
loop_
_entity_poly.entity_id
_entity_poly.type
_entity_poly.pdbx_seq_one_letter_code
_entity_poly.pdbx_strand_id
1 'polypeptide(L)'
;MRPFSLLVKPAGADCNLACPYCFYRPGRTCSPSAPTRMSDAILERMLTTYRALPIAEHSVAFQGGEPLLMGEGFFRCAAELGDGVSFSVQTNATLVTDSLARFFAEAGWLVGVSPHGRTPEFRRGYERLIAAGVAVNVLQLVTKNEVREPEKLYHYIRDELGCLYHQYIECTWPEPFEVSGEEWGEFLVRLFDEWEECGDVRRVSVRTFDSLVSQIVSGAPTLCQFANDCRHYLVVEANGDVFPCDFYVEPSLCLGNVMRDNLESIVESPLYAEFGARKRGHPDCPRNHHALDSGWQRFYSHAIPRLSAFVM
;
A
#
# COMPACT_ATOMS: atom_id res chain seq x y z
N MET A 1 18.57 15.34 1.35
CA MET A 1 17.52 14.74 0.49
C MET A 1 16.32 14.36 1.36
N ARG A 2 15.09 14.56 0.87
CA ARG A 2 13.86 14.14 1.56
C ARG A 2 13.78 12.61 1.56
N PRO A 3 13.41 11.95 2.67
CA PRO A 3 13.21 10.50 2.69
C PRO A 3 12.02 10.09 1.82
N PHE A 4 12.16 8.98 1.11
CA PHE A 4 11.12 8.36 0.29
C PHE A 4 11.30 6.84 0.27
N SER A 5 10.25 6.11 0.00
CA SER A 5 10.27 4.66 -0.15
C SER A 5 10.17 4.25 -1.63
N LEU A 6 10.56 3.02 -1.95
CA LEU A 6 10.30 2.41 -3.23
C LEU A 6 9.11 1.46 -3.13
N LEU A 7 8.17 1.61 -4.06
CA LEU A 7 7.08 0.70 -4.29
C LEU A 7 7.39 -0.03 -5.60
N VAL A 8 7.73 -1.31 -5.50
CA VAL A 8 8.29 -2.08 -6.60
C VAL A 8 7.29 -3.11 -7.09
N LYS A 9 7.06 -3.14 -8.41
CA LYS A 9 6.16 -4.09 -9.07
C LYS A 9 6.97 -5.16 -9.81
N PRO A 10 7.54 -6.15 -9.11
CA PRO A 10 8.48 -7.09 -9.71
C PRO A 10 7.82 -8.03 -10.72
N ALA A 11 6.53 -8.32 -10.56
CA ALA A 11 5.72 -9.11 -11.50
C ALA A 11 4.85 -8.23 -12.42
N GLY A 12 5.05 -6.92 -12.42
CA GLY A 12 4.20 -5.99 -13.17
C GLY A 12 2.72 -6.12 -12.77
N ALA A 13 1.84 -6.26 -13.75
CA ALA A 13 0.41 -6.50 -13.54
C ALA A 13 0.03 -8.00 -13.52
N ASP A 14 1.00 -8.91 -13.66
CA ASP A 14 0.74 -10.35 -13.70
C ASP A 14 0.31 -10.86 -12.31
N CYS A 15 -0.76 -11.66 -12.30
CA CYS A 15 -1.34 -12.19 -11.08
C CYS A 15 -1.96 -13.57 -11.32
N ASN A 16 -1.90 -14.44 -10.33
CA ASN A 16 -2.56 -15.74 -10.37
C ASN A 16 -4.08 -15.67 -10.06
N LEU A 17 -4.60 -14.48 -9.74
CA LEU A 17 -6.03 -14.21 -9.56
C LEU A 17 -6.55 -13.25 -10.64
N ALA A 18 -7.87 -13.30 -10.90
CA ALA A 18 -8.55 -12.44 -11.86
C ALA A 18 -9.68 -11.64 -11.20
N CYS A 19 -9.36 -10.92 -10.11
CA CYS A 19 -10.35 -10.16 -9.37
C CYS A 19 -11.04 -9.13 -10.27
N PRO A 20 -12.39 -9.09 -10.34
CA PRO A 20 -13.10 -8.21 -11.25
C PRO A 20 -12.93 -6.72 -10.93
N TYR A 21 -12.60 -6.39 -9.71
CA TYR A 21 -12.35 -5.04 -9.20
C TYR A 21 -10.86 -4.67 -9.17
N CYS A 22 -9.97 -5.47 -9.79
CA CYS A 22 -8.54 -5.26 -9.71
C CYS A 22 -8.12 -3.97 -10.43
N PHE A 23 -7.38 -3.14 -9.72
CA PHE A 23 -6.81 -1.90 -10.22
C PHE A 23 -5.72 -2.13 -11.30
N TYR A 24 -4.97 -3.25 -11.22
CA TYR A 24 -3.87 -3.58 -12.12
C TYR A 24 -4.28 -4.38 -13.37
N ARG A 25 -5.51 -4.32 -13.82
CA ARG A 25 -5.93 -5.08 -15.01
C ARG A 25 -5.10 -4.76 -16.25
N PRO A 26 -4.89 -5.76 -17.15
CA PRO A 26 -4.22 -5.56 -18.44
C PRO A 26 -4.84 -4.39 -19.21
N GLY A 27 -3.99 -3.50 -19.72
CA GLY A 27 -4.40 -2.28 -20.45
C GLY A 27 -4.20 -0.98 -19.65
N ARG A 28 -3.91 -1.04 -18.35
CA ARG A 28 -3.52 0.13 -17.54
C ARG A 28 -2.02 0.25 -17.25
N THR A 29 -1.22 -0.73 -17.65
CA THR A 29 0.24 -0.65 -17.56
C THR A 29 0.80 0.12 -18.75
N CYS A 30 1.72 1.02 -18.50
CA CYS A 30 2.27 1.94 -19.50
C CYS A 30 3.04 1.31 -20.63
N SER A 31 3.39 0.05 -20.54
CA SER A 31 4.17 -0.62 -21.56
C SER A 31 3.64 -2.03 -21.84
N PRO A 32 2.83 -2.22 -22.89
CA PRO A 32 2.41 -3.55 -23.34
C PRO A 32 3.58 -4.47 -23.72
N SER A 33 4.75 -3.90 -23.97
CA SER A 33 5.99 -4.60 -24.34
C SER A 33 6.98 -4.73 -23.17
N ALA A 34 6.66 -4.25 -21.98
CA ALA A 34 7.54 -4.42 -20.82
C ALA A 34 7.63 -5.89 -20.41
N PRO A 35 8.79 -6.37 -19.93
CA PRO A 35 8.90 -7.68 -19.35
C PRO A 35 7.92 -7.82 -18.18
N THR A 36 7.27 -8.98 -18.08
CA THR A 36 6.33 -9.27 -17.00
C THR A 36 7.03 -9.60 -15.68
N ARG A 37 8.36 -9.73 -15.70
CA ARG A 37 9.20 -10.05 -14.54
C ARG A 37 10.42 -9.15 -14.49
N MET A 38 10.70 -8.63 -13.31
CA MET A 38 11.93 -7.90 -13.02
C MET A 38 13.12 -8.85 -13.09
N SER A 39 14.18 -8.46 -13.79
CA SER A 39 15.42 -9.22 -13.82
C SER A 39 16.28 -8.96 -12.58
N ASP A 40 17.16 -9.91 -12.25
CA ASP A 40 18.12 -9.77 -11.16
C ASP A 40 19.01 -8.54 -11.33
N ALA A 41 19.38 -8.20 -12.56
CA ALA A 41 20.17 -7.01 -12.87
C ALA A 41 19.43 -5.70 -12.52
N ILE A 42 18.12 -5.63 -12.75
CA ILE A 42 17.30 -4.46 -12.36
C ILE A 42 17.18 -4.39 -10.84
N LEU A 43 16.92 -5.52 -10.18
CA LEU A 43 16.83 -5.60 -8.72
C LEU A 43 18.14 -5.14 -8.06
N GLU A 44 19.27 -5.69 -8.51
CA GLU A 44 20.61 -5.36 -8.01
C GLU A 44 20.92 -3.87 -8.22
N ARG A 45 20.73 -3.35 -9.42
CA ARG A 45 21.00 -1.95 -9.74
C ARG A 45 20.13 -1.01 -8.88
N MET A 46 18.84 -1.32 -8.78
CA MET A 46 17.88 -0.54 -7.99
C MET A 46 18.29 -0.50 -6.51
N LEU A 47 18.52 -1.65 -5.89
CA LEU A 47 18.87 -1.72 -4.46
C LEU A 47 20.23 -1.09 -4.17
N THR A 48 21.24 -1.34 -5.01
CA THR A 48 22.57 -0.75 -4.84
C THR A 48 22.53 0.78 -4.92
N THR A 49 21.80 1.33 -5.89
CA THR A 49 21.70 2.79 -6.02
C THR A 49 20.83 3.41 -4.94
N TYR A 50 19.75 2.75 -4.54
CA TYR A 50 18.86 3.24 -3.48
C TYR A 50 19.56 3.30 -2.12
N ARG A 51 20.29 2.24 -1.74
CA ARG A 51 21.05 2.18 -0.48
C ARG A 51 22.17 3.23 -0.38
N ALA A 52 22.71 3.65 -1.52
CA ALA A 52 23.76 4.67 -1.55
C ALA A 52 23.23 6.10 -1.31
N LEU A 53 21.93 6.31 -1.30
CA LEU A 53 21.34 7.64 -1.09
C LEU A 53 21.49 8.09 0.37
N PRO A 54 21.79 9.37 0.62
CA PRO A 54 21.94 9.92 1.97
C PRO A 54 20.58 10.24 2.61
N ILE A 55 19.74 9.22 2.79
CA ILE A 55 18.45 9.30 3.49
C ILE A 55 18.49 8.49 4.78
N ALA A 56 17.69 8.88 5.76
CA ALA A 56 17.74 8.30 7.10
C ALA A 56 17.27 6.83 7.13
N GLU A 57 16.28 6.50 6.31
CA GLU A 57 15.66 5.18 6.27
C GLU A 57 15.43 4.76 4.82
N HIS A 58 15.78 3.51 4.51
CA HIS A 58 15.52 2.90 3.24
C HIS A 58 14.40 1.87 3.40
N SER A 59 13.33 2.00 2.62
CA SER A 59 12.23 1.03 2.64
C SER A 59 11.75 0.67 1.24
N VAL A 60 11.51 -0.61 1.03
CA VAL A 60 11.05 -1.19 -0.23
C VAL A 60 9.82 -2.02 0.02
N ALA A 61 8.72 -1.71 -0.69
CA ALA A 61 7.49 -2.47 -0.66
C ALA A 61 7.28 -3.15 -2.02
N PHE A 62 7.28 -4.49 -2.05
CA PHE A 62 6.95 -5.26 -3.24
C PHE A 62 5.43 -5.43 -3.34
N GLN A 63 4.87 -5.01 -4.47
CA GLN A 63 3.44 -5.17 -4.76
C GLN A 63 3.20 -5.23 -6.28
N GLY A 64 2.00 -4.94 -6.75
CA GLY A 64 1.63 -4.95 -8.16
C GLY A 64 0.54 -5.95 -8.45
N GLY A 65 0.72 -6.86 -9.43
CA GLY A 65 -0.12 -8.02 -9.62
C GLY A 65 -0.02 -8.96 -8.41
N GLU A 66 0.70 -10.08 -8.56
CA GLU A 66 1.06 -10.90 -7.40
C GLU A 66 2.58 -11.04 -7.32
N PRO A 67 3.25 -10.36 -6.38
CA PRO A 67 4.71 -10.39 -6.29
C PRO A 67 5.27 -11.78 -6.00
N LEU A 68 4.54 -12.67 -5.32
CA LEU A 68 5.01 -14.03 -5.02
C LEU A 68 5.17 -14.91 -6.26
N LEU A 69 4.67 -14.49 -7.41
CA LEU A 69 4.98 -15.11 -8.70
C LEU A 69 6.47 -15.03 -9.09
N MET A 70 7.25 -14.16 -8.44
CA MET A 70 8.71 -14.09 -8.61
C MET A 70 9.43 -15.30 -7.99
N GLY A 71 8.77 -16.02 -7.08
CA GLY A 71 9.36 -17.14 -6.34
C GLY A 71 10.26 -16.70 -5.18
N GLU A 72 10.54 -17.63 -4.27
CA GLU A 72 11.30 -17.38 -3.04
C GLU A 72 12.73 -16.88 -3.30
N GLY A 73 13.39 -17.38 -4.36
CA GLY A 73 14.75 -16.99 -4.73
C GLY A 73 14.91 -15.48 -4.97
N PHE A 74 13.92 -14.84 -5.58
CA PHE A 74 13.91 -13.40 -5.80
C PHE A 74 13.94 -12.62 -4.49
N PHE A 75 13.11 -12.99 -3.51
CA PHE A 75 13.05 -12.30 -2.22
C PHE A 75 14.29 -12.54 -1.36
N ARG A 76 14.90 -13.73 -1.45
CA ARG A 76 16.20 -14.02 -0.81
C ARG A 76 17.32 -13.15 -1.41
N CYS A 77 17.36 -13.06 -2.73
CA CYS A 77 18.30 -12.17 -3.42
C CYS A 77 18.07 -10.70 -3.03
N ALA A 78 16.81 -10.25 -2.95
CA ALA A 78 16.50 -8.90 -2.50
C ALA A 78 16.99 -8.64 -1.06
N ALA A 79 16.83 -9.59 -0.14
CA ALA A 79 17.31 -9.47 1.24
C ALA A 79 18.85 -9.43 1.31
N GLU A 80 19.54 -10.25 0.53
CA GLU A 80 21.00 -10.26 0.47
C GLU A 80 21.58 -8.96 -0.08
N LEU A 81 20.97 -8.42 -1.14
CA LEU A 81 21.39 -7.16 -1.77
C LEU A 81 21.01 -5.93 -0.94
N GLY A 82 19.95 -6.03 -0.16
CA GLY A 82 19.30 -4.92 0.55
C GLY A 82 19.65 -4.83 2.04
N ASP A 83 20.86 -5.17 2.45
CA ASP A 83 21.29 -5.00 3.86
C ASP A 83 21.06 -3.56 4.35
N GLY A 84 20.35 -3.41 5.49
CA GLY A 84 19.92 -2.11 6.04
C GLY A 84 18.65 -1.54 5.39
N VAL A 85 18.01 -2.24 4.46
CA VAL A 85 16.71 -1.86 3.88
C VAL A 85 15.58 -2.56 4.63
N SER A 86 14.52 -1.82 4.99
CA SER A 86 13.29 -2.39 5.51
C SER A 86 12.42 -2.88 4.35
N PHE A 87 12.10 -4.17 4.33
CA PHE A 87 11.29 -4.76 3.28
C PHE A 87 9.87 -5.07 3.72
N SER A 88 8.95 -4.91 2.78
CA SER A 88 7.57 -5.40 2.91
C SER A 88 7.08 -5.98 1.59
N VAL A 89 6.08 -6.86 1.67
CA VAL A 89 5.42 -7.40 0.50
C VAL A 89 3.90 -7.37 0.69
N GLN A 90 3.17 -6.94 -0.34
CA GLN A 90 1.71 -7.00 -0.39
C GLN A 90 1.29 -8.14 -1.30
N THR A 91 0.55 -9.12 -0.77
CA THR A 91 0.20 -10.35 -1.48
C THR A 91 -1.26 -10.76 -1.26
N ASN A 92 -1.82 -11.51 -2.21
CA ASN A 92 -3.10 -12.20 -2.02
C ASN A 92 -2.96 -13.48 -1.15
N ALA A 93 -1.76 -13.77 -0.66
CA ALA A 93 -1.37 -14.87 0.22
C ALA A 93 -1.59 -16.30 -0.35
N THR A 94 -2.18 -16.48 -1.54
CA THR A 94 -2.50 -17.82 -2.06
C THR A 94 -1.27 -18.66 -2.44
N LEU A 95 -0.13 -18.00 -2.68
CA LEU A 95 1.14 -18.65 -3.05
C LEU A 95 2.14 -18.79 -1.88
N VAL A 96 1.74 -18.42 -0.67
CA VAL A 96 2.61 -18.57 0.51
C VAL A 96 2.86 -20.05 0.81
N THR A 97 4.14 -20.42 0.84
CA THR A 97 4.62 -21.74 1.27
C THR A 97 5.19 -21.65 2.70
N ASP A 98 5.37 -22.79 3.36
CA ASP A 98 6.00 -22.84 4.69
C ASP A 98 7.45 -22.34 4.66
N SER A 99 8.19 -22.59 3.55
CA SER A 99 9.55 -22.08 3.35
C SER A 99 9.58 -20.57 3.25
N LEU A 100 8.68 -20.00 2.44
CA LEU A 100 8.60 -18.56 2.23
C LEU A 100 8.15 -17.83 3.51
N ALA A 101 7.19 -18.41 4.24
CA ALA A 101 6.73 -17.85 5.52
C ALA A 101 7.88 -17.80 6.55
N ARG A 102 8.65 -18.89 6.70
CA ARG A 102 9.84 -18.90 7.57
C ARG A 102 10.87 -17.86 7.13
N PHE A 103 11.15 -17.75 5.84
CA PHE A 103 12.06 -16.73 5.33
C PHE A 103 11.62 -15.32 5.70
N PHE A 104 10.35 -14.96 5.51
CA PHE A 104 9.84 -13.64 5.88
C PHE A 104 9.95 -13.37 7.37
N ALA A 105 9.69 -14.36 8.22
CA ALA A 105 9.86 -14.24 9.66
C ALA A 105 11.32 -14.02 10.07
N GLU A 106 12.24 -14.85 9.55
CA GLU A 106 13.68 -14.78 9.84
C GLU A 106 14.30 -13.46 9.34
N ALA A 107 13.88 -12.99 8.17
CA ALA A 107 14.35 -11.75 7.58
C ALA A 107 13.64 -10.49 8.14
N GLY A 108 12.66 -10.64 9.03
CA GLY A 108 11.93 -9.53 9.65
C GLY A 108 11.05 -8.71 8.68
N TRP A 109 10.54 -9.35 7.62
CA TRP A 109 9.70 -8.66 6.65
C TRP A 109 8.28 -8.45 7.14
N LEU A 110 7.70 -7.29 6.80
CA LEU A 110 6.27 -7.06 6.97
C LEU A 110 5.51 -7.63 5.77
N VAL A 111 4.51 -8.48 6.03
CA VAL A 111 3.66 -9.04 4.98
C VAL A 111 2.25 -8.47 5.08
N GLY A 112 1.90 -7.64 4.11
CA GLY A 112 0.53 -7.20 3.91
C GLY A 112 -0.26 -8.27 3.16
N VAL A 113 -1.44 -8.63 3.66
CA VAL A 113 -2.30 -9.61 2.99
C VAL A 113 -3.61 -8.99 2.55
N SER A 114 -4.11 -9.41 1.39
CA SER A 114 -5.41 -8.98 0.85
C SER A 114 -6.39 -10.15 0.85
N PRO A 115 -7.40 -10.19 1.74
CA PRO A 115 -8.33 -11.31 1.86
C PRO A 115 -9.39 -11.30 0.75
N HIS A 116 -8.97 -11.34 -0.51
CA HIS A 116 -9.87 -11.36 -1.68
C HIS A 116 -10.72 -12.64 -1.69
N GLY A 117 -12.05 -12.46 -1.58
CA GLY A 117 -13.02 -13.57 -1.65
C GLY A 117 -12.97 -14.55 -0.47
N ARG A 118 -12.17 -14.33 0.56
CA ARG A 118 -12.06 -15.19 1.76
C ARG A 118 -11.88 -16.67 1.42
N THR A 119 -11.09 -16.97 0.37
CA THR A 119 -10.93 -18.33 -0.16
C THR A 119 -10.13 -19.24 0.76
N PRO A 120 -10.31 -20.57 0.66
CA PRO A 120 -9.48 -21.53 1.40
C PRO A 120 -7.97 -21.38 1.11
N GLU A 121 -7.61 -20.97 -0.11
CA GLU A 121 -6.22 -20.72 -0.52
C GLU A 121 -5.62 -19.55 0.25
N PHE A 122 -6.34 -18.43 0.33
CA PHE A 122 -5.95 -17.29 1.16
C PHE A 122 -5.79 -17.72 2.62
N ARG A 123 -6.78 -18.42 3.17
CA ARG A 123 -6.77 -18.87 4.58
C ARG A 123 -5.55 -19.71 4.90
N ARG A 124 -5.22 -20.68 4.07
CA ARG A 124 -4.01 -21.52 4.23
C ARG A 124 -2.72 -20.71 4.19
N GLY A 125 -2.60 -19.76 3.26
CA GLY A 125 -1.42 -18.90 3.17
C GLY A 125 -1.28 -17.98 4.38
N TYR A 126 -2.38 -17.38 4.83
CA TYR A 126 -2.43 -16.56 6.03
C TYR A 126 -2.01 -17.33 7.28
N GLU A 127 -2.57 -18.51 7.48
CA GLU A 127 -2.25 -19.40 8.62
C GLU A 127 -0.76 -19.80 8.65
N ARG A 128 -0.13 -20.01 7.49
CA ARG A 128 1.31 -20.25 7.38
C ARG A 128 2.14 -19.06 7.84
N LEU A 129 1.75 -17.84 7.45
CA LEU A 129 2.41 -16.61 7.91
C LEU A 129 2.32 -16.45 9.42
N ILE A 130 1.13 -16.64 9.99
CA ILE A 130 0.92 -16.53 11.44
C ILE A 130 1.68 -17.63 12.19
N ALA A 131 1.63 -18.86 11.71
CA ALA A 131 2.35 -19.99 12.33
C ALA A 131 3.87 -19.81 12.31
N ALA A 132 4.41 -19.13 11.32
CA ALA A 132 5.84 -18.77 11.22
C ALA A 132 6.23 -17.54 12.07
N GLY A 133 5.27 -16.81 12.63
CA GLY A 133 5.51 -15.60 13.43
C GLY A 133 5.82 -14.36 12.58
N VAL A 134 5.35 -14.32 11.33
CA VAL A 134 5.54 -13.16 10.45
C VAL A 134 4.73 -11.97 10.97
N ALA A 135 5.30 -10.77 10.91
CA ALA A 135 4.55 -9.53 11.12
C ALA A 135 3.57 -9.34 9.95
N VAL A 136 2.26 -9.38 10.24
CA VAL A 136 1.22 -9.30 9.20
C VAL A 136 0.30 -8.13 9.44
N ASN A 137 -0.06 -7.41 8.37
CA ASN A 137 -1.20 -6.51 8.34
C ASN A 137 -2.21 -6.93 7.27
N VAL A 138 -3.47 -6.64 7.50
CA VAL A 138 -4.54 -6.87 6.51
C VAL A 138 -4.83 -5.59 5.76
N LEU A 139 -4.72 -5.64 4.44
CA LEU A 139 -5.17 -4.59 3.53
C LEU A 139 -6.46 -5.06 2.86
N GLN A 140 -7.57 -4.48 3.26
CA GLN A 140 -8.89 -4.78 2.73
C GLN A 140 -9.31 -3.72 1.72
N LEU A 141 -9.45 -4.12 0.45
CA LEU A 141 -10.18 -3.32 -0.52
C LEU A 141 -11.68 -3.42 -0.21
N VAL A 142 -12.32 -2.27 -0.05
CA VAL A 142 -13.75 -2.15 0.25
C VAL A 142 -14.48 -1.80 -1.04
N THR A 143 -15.29 -2.73 -1.53
CA THR A 143 -16.12 -2.54 -2.72
C THR A 143 -17.54 -2.11 -2.33
N LYS A 144 -18.39 -1.87 -3.32
CA LYS A 144 -19.80 -1.53 -3.16
C LYS A 144 -20.60 -2.51 -2.27
N ASN A 145 -20.12 -3.75 -2.17
CA ASN A 145 -20.77 -4.75 -1.32
C ASN A 145 -20.32 -4.62 0.13
N GLU A 146 -19.01 -4.49 0.36
CA GLU A 146 -18.45 -4.45 1.72
C GLU A 146 -18.68 -3.10 2.42
N VAL A 147 -18.82 -2.01 1.66
CA VAL A 147 -19.00 -0.66 2.24
C VAL A 147 -20.25 -0.55 3.14
N ARG A 148 -21.20 -1.45 2.96
CA ARG A 148 -22.47 -1.48 3.72
C ARG A 148 -22.36 -2.19 5.07
N GLU A 149 -21.30 -2.96 5.30
CA GLU A 149 -21.12 -3.82 6.47
C GLU A 149 -19.76 -3.60 7.15
N PRO A 150 -19.40 -2.35 7.57
CA PRO A 150 -18.09 -2.05 8.17
C PRO A 150 -17.83 -2.84 9.45
N GLU A 151 -18.81 -3.01 10.32
CA GLU A 151 -18.69 -3.73 11.58
C GLU A 151 -18.38 -5.21 11.33
N LYS A 152 -19.08 -5.83 10.40
CA LYS A 152 -18.84 -7.23 10.02
C LYS A 152 -17.45 -7.44 9.42
N LEU A 153 -17.00 -6.46 8.63
CA LEU A 153 -15.65 -6.50 8.05
C LEU A 153 -14.59 -6.30 9.13
N TYR A 154 -14.82 -5.41 10.09
CA TYR A 154 -13.96 -5.17 11.23
C TYR A 154 -13.79 -6.46 12.07
N HIS A 155 -14.90 -7.08 12.46
CA HIS A 155 -14.90 -8.32 13.23
C HIS A 155 -14.26 -9.49 12.48
N TYR A 156 -14.46 -9.59 11.16
CA TYR A 156 -13.78 -10.60 10.36
C TYR A 156 -12.25 -10.50 10.50
N ILE A 157 -11.69 -9.30 10.37
CA ILE A 157 -10.24 -9.11 10.44
C ILE A 157 -9.73 -9.28 11.87
N ARG A 158 -10.42 -8.68 12.84
CA ARG A 158 -10.03 -8.71 14.25
C ARG A 158 -10.21 -10.08 14.88
N ASP A 159 -11.39 -10.70 14.71
CA ASP A 159 -11.79 -11.89 15.49
C ASP A 159 -11.55 -13.20 14.75
N GLU A 160 -11.87 -13.25 13.43
CA GLU A 160 -11.71 -14.49 12.67
C GLU A 160 -10.29 -14.67 12.14
N LEU A 161 -9.61 -13.58 11.70
CA LEU A 161 -8.21 -13.62 11.31
C LEU A 161 -7.26 -13.37 12.49
N GLY A 162 -7.72 -12.78 13.57
CA GLY A 162 -6.88 -12.42 14.72
C GLY A 162 -5.85 -11.34 14.42
N CYS A 163 -6.04 -10.56 13.34
CA CYS A 163 -5.11 -9.51 12.96
C CYS A 163 -5.47 -8.20 13.67
N LEU A 164 -4.48 -7.55 14.26
CA LEU A 164 -4.65 -6.27 14.97
C LEU A 164 -4.19 -5.06 14.13
N TYR A 165 -3.74 -5.26 12.90
CA TYR A 165 -3.26 -4.20 12.00
C TYR A 165 -4.10 -4.17 10.73
N HIS A 166 -5.03 -3.19 10.68
CA HIS A 166 -6.02 -3.07 9.62
C HIS A 166 -5.71 -1.89 8.71
N GLN A 167 -5.84 -2.09 7.42
CA GLN A 167 -5.88 -1.03 6.42
C GLN A 167 -7.08 -1.25 5.51
N TYR A 168 -7.93 -0.25 5.40
CA TYR A 168 -9.08 -0.26 4.51
C TYR A 168 -8.81 0.71 3.36
N ILE A 169 -9.15 0.31 2.14
CA ILE A 169 -8.98 1.12 0.93
C ILE A 169 -10.28 1.08 0.15
N GLU A 170 -10.80 2.24 -0.20
CA GLU A 170 -11.97 2.37 -1.07
C GLU A 170 -11.69 1.86 -2.48
N CYS A 171 -12.63 1.15 -3.07
CA CYS A 171 -12.61 0.80 -4.48
C CYS A 171 -13.08 2.02 -5.29
N THR A 172 -12.14 2.71 -5.93
CA THR A 172 -12.44 3.91 -6.74
C THR A 172 -12.73 3.59 -8.20
N TRP A 173 -12.63 2.33 -8.61
CA TRP A 173 -12.82 1.82 -9.96
C TRP A 173 -12.62 0.30 -9.98
N PRO A 174 -13.23 -0.47 -10.89
CA PRO A 174 -14.24 -0.09 -11.89
C PRO A 174 -15.69 -0.22 -11.39
N GLU A 175 -16.62 0.35 -12.14
CA GLU A 175 -18.03 -0.03 -11.94
C GLU A 175 -18.24 -1.52 -12.22
N PRO A 176 -19.16 -2.18 -11.50
CA PRO A 176 -20.08 -1.67 -10.46
C PRO A 176 -19.52 -1.75 -9.03
N PHE A 177 -18.19 -1.86 -8.86
CA PHE A 177 -17.53 -2.08 -7.56
C PHE A 177 -17.17 -0.76 -6.86
N GLU A 178 -17.21 0.33 -7.58
CA GLU A 178 -16.86 1.67 -7.12
C GLU A 178 -17.68 2.10 -5.91
N VAL A 179 -16.99 2.69 -4.93
CA VAL A 179 -17.57 3.27 -3.71
C VAL A 179 -17.56 4.78 -3.88
N SER A 180 -18.71 5.43 -3.68
CA SER A 180 -18.79 6.88 -3.67
C SER A 180 -18.15 7.47 -2.42
N GLY A 181 -17.72 8.73 -2.49
CA GLY A 181 -17.16 9.41 -1.33
C GLY A 181 -18.11 9.49 -0.14
N GLU A 182 -19.41 9.65 -0.39
CA GLU A 182 -20.42 9.66 0.67
C GLU A 182 -20.53 8.29 1.37
N GLU A 183 -20.57 7.20 0.61
CA GLU A 183 -20.59 5.84 1.16
C GLU A 183 -19.31 5.53 1.92
N TRP A 184 -18.17 6.01 1.41
CA TRP A 184 -16.89 5.84 2.08
C TRP A 184 -16.83 6.58 3.41
N GLY A 185 -17.32 7.83 3.44
CA GLY A 185 -17.41 8.61 4.67
C GLY A 185 -18.30 7.96 5.73
N GLU A 186 -19.47 7.43 5.33
CA GLU A 186 -20.35 6.68 6.22
C GLU A 186 -19.70 5.39 6.73
N PHE A 187 -19.01 4.64 5.84
CA PHE A 187 -18.24 3.47 6.22
C PHE A 187 -17.20 3.78 7.30
N LEU A 188 -16.43 4.86 7.13
CA LEU A 188 -15.40 5.25 8.09
C LEU A 188 -15.98 5.70 9.43
N VAL A 189 -17.13 6.39 9.44
CA VAL A 189 -17.82 6.79 10.68
C VAL A 189 -18.25 5.55 11.47
N ARG A 190 -18.95 4.61 10.83
CA ARG A 190 -19.42 3.39 11.48
C ARG A 190 -18.27 2.48 11.90
N LEU A 191 -17.21 2.37 11.08
CA LEU A 191 -16.01 1.65 11.44
C LEU A 191 -15.31 2.23 12.67
N PHE A 192 -15.30 3.56 12.78
CA PHE A 192 -14.72 4.26 13.92
C PHE A 192 -15.54 4.02 15.19
N ASP A 193 -16.85 4.12 15.09
CA ASP A 193 -17.76 3.87 16.21
C ASP A 193 -17.60 2.45 16.74
N GLU A 194 -17.57 1.44 15.85
CA GLU A 194 -17.36 0.03 16.23
C GLU A 194 -16.00 -0.18 16.92
N TRP A 195 -14.92 0.42 16.36
CA TRP A 195 -13.58 0.34 16.94
C TRP A 195 -13.52 0.94 18.36
N GLU A 196 -14.22 2.06 18.58
CA GLU A 196 -14.31 2.74 19.89
C GLU A 196 -15.19 1.94 20.86
N GLU A 197 -16.39 1.50 20.44
CA GLU A 197 -17.32 0.72 21.26
C GLU A 197 -16.73 -0.62 21.71
N CYS A 198 -15.91 -1.24 20.89
CA CYS A 198 -15.15 -2.44 21.24
C CYS A 198 -14.00 -2.16 22.25
N GLY A 199 -13.69 -0.92 22.56
CA GLY A 199 -12.56 -0.55 23.42
C GLY A 199 -11.18 -0.80 22.78
N ASP A 200 -11.11 -0.83 21.46
CA ASP A 200 -9.92 -1.23 20.70
C ASP A 200 -8.97 -0.07 20.36
N VAL A 201 -9.26 1.15 20.80
CA VAL A 201 -8.50 2.38 20.50
C VAL A 201 -6.99 2.27 20.74
N ARG A 202 -6.54 1.45 21.69
CA ARG A 202 -5.12 1.21 21.99
C ARG A 202 -4.64 -0.19 21.63
N ARG A 203 -5.48 -0.99 21.03
CA ARG A 203 -5.24 -2.42 20.81
C ARG A 203 -5.21 -2.80 19.34
N VAL A 204 -6.10 -2.22 18.54
CA VAL A 204 -6.21 -2.46 17.11
C VAL A 204 -5.79 -1.21 16.36
N SER A 205 -4.74 -1.34 15.56
CA SER A 205 -4.28 -0.30 14.64
C SER A 205 -5.18 -0.29 13.41
N VAL A 206 -5.88 0.81 13.20
CA VAL A 206 -6.55 1.11 11.92
C VAL A 206 -5.76 2.24 11.27
N ARG A 207 -5.04 1.93 10.20
CA ARG A 207 -4.04 2.82 9.60
C ARG A 207 -4.55 4.23 9.29
N THR A 208 -5.83 4.36 8.90
CA THR A 208 -6.46 5.66 8.67
C THR A 208 -6.58 6.46 9.97
N PHE A 209 -7.00 5.81 11.06
CA PHE A 209 -7.17 6.47 12.37
C PHE A 209 -5.81 6.81 12.98
N ASP A 210 -4.84 5.90 12.88
CA ASP A 210 -3.46 6.15 13.36
C ASP A 210 -2.82 7.34 12.65
N SER A 211 -3.10 7.51 11.35
CA SER A 211 -2.59 8.66 10.60
C SER A 211 -3.21 9.98 11.04
N LEU A 212 -4.50 9.98 11.44
CA LEU A 212 -5.15 11.15 12.03
C LEU A 212 -4.58 11.45 13.42
N VAL A 213 -4.37 10.42 14.24
CA VAL A 213 -3.72 10.57 15.55
C VAL A 213 -2.32 11.18 15.37
N SER A 214 -1.52 10.67 14.45
CA SER A 214 -0.20 11.23 14.13
C SER A 214 -0.29 12.70 13.72
N GLN A 215 -1.26 13.06 12.91
CA GLN A 215 -1.48 14.45 12.50
C GLN A 215 -1.86 15.34 13.69
N ILE A 216 -2.69 14.88 14.62
CA ILE A 216 -3.08 15.60 15.82
C ILE A 216 -1.88 15.81 16.75
N VAL A 217 -1.08 14.77 16.97
CA VAL A 217 0.04 14.78 17.94
C VAL A 217 1.28 15.48 17.41
N SER A 218 1.65 15.20 16.16
CA SER A 218 2.94 15.65 15.57
C SER A 218 2.78 16.67 14.44
N GLY A 219 1.56 16.95 14.01
CA GLY A 219 1.30 17.81 12.86
C GLY A 219 1.61 17.16 11.51
N ALA A 220 2.01 15.89 11.48
CA ALA A 220 2.40 15.17 10.26
C ALA A 220 1.61 13.86 10.12
N PRO A 221 0.84 13.69 9.02
CA PRO A 221 0.16 12.43 8.75
C PRO A 221 1.13 11.36 8.24
N THR A 222 0.84 10.09 8.52
CA THR A 222 1.62 8.95 8.05
C THR A 222 1.14 8.39 6.71
N LEU A 223 -0.09 8.72 6.31
CA LEU A 223 -0.65 8.37 5.01
C LEU A 223 -0.47 9.49 3.99
N CYS A 224 0.01 9.15 2.80
CA CYS A 224 0.22 10.11 1.72
C CYS A 224 -1.08 10.83 1.32
N GLN A 225 -2.24 10.19 1.47
CA GLN A 225 -3.55 10.80 1.18
C GLN A 225 -3.85 12.04 2.03
N PHE A 226 -3.33 12.12 3.25
CA PHE A 226 -3.51 13.26 4.16
C PHE A 226 -2.39 14.31 4.07
N ALA A 227 -1.29 13.96 3.40
CA ALA A 227 -0.17 14.88 3.25
C ALA A 227 -0.41 15.93 2.14
N ASN A 228 0.24 17.08 2.25
CA ASN A 228 0.13 18.18 1.28
C ASN A 228 1.04 18.05 0.04
N ASP A 229 1.76 16.94 -0.08
CA ASP A 229 2.73 16.69 -1.13
C ASP A 229 2.75 15.20 -1.46
N CYS A 230 2.80 14.83 -2.75
CA CYS A 230 2.74 13.43 -3.18
C CYS A 230 4.10 12.73 -3.25
N ARG A 231 5.21 13.39 -2.89
CA ARG A 231 6.56 12.84 -2.99
C ARG A 231 6.96 12.01 -1.77
N HIS A 232 6.22 10.94 -1.50
CA HIS A 232 6.49 10.02 -0.39
C HIS A 232 7.15 8.72 -0.84
N TYR A 233 6.92 8.32 -2.08
CA TYR A 233 7.48 7.09 -2.66
C TYR A 233 7.62 7.22 -4.17
N LEU A 234 8.46 6.38 -4.74
CA LEU A 234 8.56 6.16 -6.18
C LEU A 234 8.08 4.76 -6.52
N VAL A 235 7.39 4.63 -7.64
CA VAL A 235 7.01 3.32 -8.19
C VAL A 235 8.08 2.88 -9.16
N VAL A 236 8.54 1.63 -9.02
CA VAL A 236 9.49 1.00 -9.97
C VAL A 236 8.79 -0.19 -10.63
N GLU A 237 8.60 -0.11 -11.94
CA GLU A 237 8.01 -1.19 -12.74
C GLU A 237 9.02 -2.30 -13.02
N ALA A 238 8.55 -3.47 -13.49
CA ALA A 238 9.37 -4.64 -13.76
C ALA A 238 10.51 -4.40 -14.78
N ASN A 239 10.36 -3.42 -15.68
CA ASN A 239 11.37 -3.02 -16.65
C ASN A 239 12.34 -1.94 -16.12
N GLY A 240 12.18 -1.52 -14.86
CA GLY A 240 12.99 -0.50 -14.21
C GLY A 240 12.53 0.94 -14.44
N ASP A 241 11.44 1.17 -15.17
CA ASP A 241 10.87 2.52 -15.30
C ASP A 241 10.33 3.01 -13.96
N VAL A 242 10.51 4.32 -13.71
CA VAL A 242 10.19 4.97 -12.44
C VAL A 242 9.05 5.97 -12.62
N PHE A 243 8.05 5.88 -11.75
CA PHE A 243 6.86 6.75 -11.77
C PHE A 243 6.62 7.40 -10.39
N PRO A 244 5.91 8.54 -10.36
CA PRO A 244 5.70 9.29 -9.13
C PRO A 244 4.64 8.69 -8.20
N CYS A 245 3.72 7.89 -8.74
CA CYS A 245 2.58 7.34 -7.97
C CYS A 245 2.01 6.11 -8.68
N ASP A 246 1.52 5.16 -7.89
CA ASP A 246 0.92 3.92 -8.35
C ASP A 246 -0.38 4.11 -9.18
N PHE A 247 -1.09 5.20 -8.91
CA PHE A 247 -2.27 5.58 -9.68
C PHE A 247 -1.97 6.28 -11.01
N TYR A 248 -0.73 6.73 -11.20
CA TYR A 248 -0.28 7.55 -12.33
C TYR A 248 0.93 6.92 -13.02
N VAL A 249 0.78 5.63 -13.35
CA VAL A 249 1.77 4.92 -14.17
C VAL A 249 1.43 5.18 -15.64
N GLU A 250 1.81 6.37 -16.13
CA GLU A 250 1.53 6.86 -17.48
C GLU A 250 2.82 7.30 -18.17
N PRO A 251 2.98 7.09 -19.49
CA PRO A 251 4.21 7.45 -20.21
C PRO A 251 4.64 8.91 -20.02
N SER A 252 3.67 9.81 -19.94
CA SER A 252 3.91 11.25 -19.72
C SER A 252 4.47 11.60 -18.34
N LEU A 253 4.34 10.70 -17.38
CA LEU A 253 4.79 10.84 -16.00
C LEU A 253 5.96 9.91 -15.67
N CYS A 254 6.56 9.26 -16.66
CA CYS A 254 7.78 8.49 -16.46
C CYS A 254 8.93 9.43 -16.06
N LEU A 255 9.44 9.25 -14.85
CA LEU A 255 10.49 10.09 -14.27
C LEU A 255 11.89 9.65 -14.72
N GLY A 256 12.05 8.43 -15.21
CA GLY A 256 13.32 7.85 -15.64
C GLY A 256 13.31 6.32 -15.54
N ASN A 257 14.49 5.71 -15.56
CA ASN A 257 14.67 4.26 -15.47
C ASN A 257 15.91 3.93 -14.63
N VAL A 258 15.79 3.03 -13.66
CA VAL A 258 16.87 2.68 -12.71
C VAL A 258 18.15 2.16 -13.37
N MET A 259 18.06 1.63 -14.59
CA MET A 259 19.23 1.11 -15.33
C MET A 259 20.04 2.21 -16.04
N ARG A 260 19.41 3.37 -16.31
CA ARG A 260 20.01 4.45 -17.09
C ARG A 260 20.25 5.70 -16.28
N ASP A 261 19.37 5.96 -15.32
CA ASP A 261 19.30 7.23 -14.62
C ASP A 261 19.72 7.07 -13.14
N ASN A 262 20.20 8.16 -12.55
CA ASN A 262 20.50 8.19 -11.13
C ASN A 262 19.21 8.48 -10.34
N LEU A 263 18.91 7.66 -9.33
CA LEU A 263 17.73 7.85 -8.46
C LEU A 263 17.70 9.23 -7.78
N GLU A 264 18.86 9.79 -7.40
CA GLU A 264 18.94 11.14 -6.86
C GLU A 264 18.41 12.18 -7.86
N SER A 265 18.85 12.10 -9.11
CA SER A 265 18.37 12.98 -10.19
C SER A 265 16.88 12.82 -10.48
N ILE A 266 16.36 11.59 -10.35
CA ILE A 266 14.92 11.31 -10.50
C ILE A 266 14.12 12.00 -9.40
N VAL A 267 14.53 11.86 -8.13
CA VAL A 267 13.85 12.45 -6.96
C VAL A 267 13.89 13.98 -6.99
N GLU A 268 14.97 14.56 -7.49
CA GLU A 268 15.15 16.01 -7.59
C GLU A 268 14.63 16.60 -8.91
N SER A 269 14.04 15.76 -9.77
CA SER A 269 13.56 16.21 -11.08
C SER A 269 12.43 17.26 -10.96
N PRO A 270 12.39 18.23 -11.87
CA PRO A 270 11.29 19.20 -11.92
C PRO A 270 9.92 18.54 -12.10
N LEU A 271 9.86 17.47 -12.88
CA LEU A 271 8.62 16.72 -13.12
C LEU A 271 8.07 16.11 -11.83
N TYR A 272 8.94 15.51 -10.99
CA TYR A 272 8.51 14.96 -9.71
C TYR A 272 8.11 16.05 -8.71
N ALA A 273 8.82 17.18 -8.72
CA ALA A 273 8.48 18.33 -7.90
C ALA A 273 7.11 18.92 -8.29
N GLU A 274 6.86 19.08 -9.59
CA GLU A 274 5.57 19.53 -10.11
C GLU A 274 4.45 18.55 -9.74
N PHE A 275 4.67 17.24 -9.93
CA PHE A 275 3.70 16.22 -9.54
C PHE A 275 3.36 16.31 -8.05
N GLY A 276 4.36 16.44 -7.17
CA GLY A 276 4.14 16.58 -5.72
C GLY A 276 3.32 17.81 -5.36
N ALA A 277 3.54 18.92 -6.04
CA ALA A 277 2.83 20.18 -5.81
C ALA A 277 1.37 20.16 -6.29
N ARG A 278 1.03 19.33 -7.28
CA ARG A 278 -0.33 19.21 -7.83
C ARG A 278 -1.39 18.88 -6.79
N LYS A 279 -1.03 18.19 -5.72
CA LYS A 279 -1.97 17.85 -4.65
C LYS A 279 -2.59 19.07 -3.95
N ARG A 280 -1.90 20.20 -3.97
CA ARG A 280 -2.39 21.44 -3.36
C ARG A 280 -3.49 22.07 -4.23
N GLY A 281 -4.70 21.49 -4.20
CA GLY A 281 -5.87 22.05 -4.86
C GLY A 281 -6.18 21.50 -6.25
N HIS A 282 -5.62 20.34 -6.65
CA HIS A 282 -5.94 19.72 -7.93
C HIS A 282 -7.16 18.81 -7.84
N PRO A 283 -8.24 19.06 -8.60
CA PRO A 283 -9.47 18.27 -8.55
C PRO A 283 -9.31 16.83 -9.07
N ASP A 284 -8.27 16.57 -9.87
CA ASP A 284 -8.12 15.29 -10.61
C ASP A 284 -7.22 14.26 -9.92
N CYS A 285 -6.75 14.51 -8.69
CA CYS A 285 -6.10 13.45 -7.93
C CYS A 285 -7.17 12.50 -7.37
N PRO A 286 -7.24 11.22 -7.77
CA PRO A 286 -8.25 10.29 -7.27
C PRO A 286 -8.27 10.16 -5.74
N ARG A 287 -7.15 10.51 -5.08
CA ARG A 287 -7.04 10.56 -3.62
C ARG A 287 -7.17 11.95 -3.01
N ASN A 288 -7.34 12.99 -3.82
CA ASN A 288 -7.55 14.36 -3.34
C ASN A 288 -9.04 14.69 -3.14
N HIS A 289 -9.93 13.78 -3.50
CA HIS A 289 -11.36 13.90 -3.21
C HIS A 289 -11.61 14.12 -1.72
N HIS A 290 -10.70 13.61 -0.91
CA HIS A 290 -10.84 13.54 0.54
C HIS A 290 -10.83 14.87 1.26
N ALA A 291 -10.17 15.89 0.73
CA ALA A 291 -10.18 17.22 1.35
C ALA A 291 -11.46 18.03 1.05
N LEU A 292 -12.19 17.64 -0.01
CA LEU A 292 -13.34 18.39 -0.53
C LEU A 292 -14.64 17.57 -0.54
N ASP A 293 -14.56 16.25 -0.36
CA ASP A 293 -15.70 15.33 -0.35
C ASP A 293 -16.47 15.44 0.97
N SER A 294 -17.80 15.54 0.85
CA SER A 294 -18.71 15.59 1.99
C SER A 294 -18.58 14.38 2.95
N GLY A 295 -18.25 13.21 2.42
CA GLY A 295 -18.05 11.99 3.20
C GLY A 295 -16.84 12.08 4.13
N TRP A 296 -15.70 12.51 3.61
CA TRP A 296 -14.50 12.73 4.42
C TRP A 296 -14.67 13.86 5.42
N GLN A 297 -15.34 14.96 5.05
CA GLN A 297 -15.65 16.05 5.98
C GLN A 297 -16.53 15.55 7.13
N ARG A 298 -17.52 14.70 6.83
CA ARG A 298 -18.37 14.06 7.84
C ARG A 298 -17.54 13.19 8.78
N PHE A 299 -16.67 12.33 8.24
CA PHE A 299 -15.79 11.50 9.04
C PHE A 299 -14.84 12.32 9.92
N TYR A 300 -14.18 13.35 9.37
CA TYR A 300 -13.30 14.22 10.16
C TYR A 300 -14.03 14.92 11.29
N SER A 301 -15.21 15.48 11.03
CA SER A 301 -16.02 16.14 12.04
C SER A 301 -16.45 15.19 13.16
N HIS A 302 -16.59 13.90 12.85
CA HIS A 302 -16.95 12.85 13.79
C HIS A 302 -15.75 12.34 14.60
N ALA A 303 -14.65 12.00 13.93
CA ALA A 303 -13.51 11.32 14.53
C ALA A 303 -12.51 12.25 15.24
N ILE A 304 -12.21 13.43 14.69
CA ILE A 304 -11.13 14.28 15.21
C ILE A 304 -11.39 14.74 16.66
N PRO A 305 -12.58 15.22 17.07
CA PRO A 305 -12.82 15.60 18.47
C PRO A 305 -12.62 14.43 19.44
N ARG A 306 -13.05 13.24 19.05
CA ARG A 306 -12.95 12.02 19.88
C ARG A 306 -11.51 11.53 19.98
N LEU A 307 -10.78 11.47 18.85
CA LEU A 307 -9.35 11.13 18.84
C LEU A 307 -8.53 12.14 19.67
N SER A 308 -8.81 13.42 19.57
CA SER A 308 -8.14 14.45 20.36
C SER A 308 -8.32 14.23 21.87
N ALA A 309 -9.50 13.76 22.31
CA ALA A 309 -9.74 13.43 23.71
C ALA A 309 -8.96 12.20 24.21
N PHE A 310 -8.55 11.30 23.34
CA PHE A 310 -7.71 10.12 23.71
C PHE A 310 -6.22 10.44 23.84
N VAL A 311 -5.76 11.56 23.26
CA VAL A 311 -4.33 11.92 23.17
C VAL A 311 -3.96 13.00 24.19
N MET A 312 -4.93 13.76 24.68
CA MET A 312 -4.77 14.71 25.78
C MET A 312 -4.80 14.02 27.14
#